data_0a78c55069536b19462a43080bf92711
#
_entry.id   0a78c55069536b19462a43080bf92711
#
_cell.length_a   1.000
_cell.length_b   1.000
_cell.length_c   1.000
_cell.angle_alpha   90.00
_cell.angle_beta   90.00
_cell.angle_gamma   90.00
#
_symmetry.space_group_name_H-M   'P 1'
#
loop_
_entity.id
_entity.type
_entity.pdbx_description
1 polymer ?
#
loop_
_entity_poly.entity_id
_entity_poly.type
_entity_poly.pdbx_seq_one_letter_code
_entity_poly.pdbx_strand_id
1 'polypeptide(L)'
;MNDTLIDFLRHGEPVGGRRFRGNGADDPLSEKGWRQMWEAVGERLPWQRIISSPMQRCSAFAEALADKCGLELRMDDRFREVGFGCWEGLSPDEIIARSPREYAAFYRDPCRNRPQGSEALEDFGQRVTQALQDVFSHYPGEHVLVVAHAGVVRAALGYILNADPAAWYRTRIDNAAFTRFRSDRYGNKLEFHNRLRLDR
;
A
#
# COMPACT_ATOMS: atom_id res chain seq x y z
N MET A 1 -15.43 -5.69 23.65
CA MET A 1 -15.35 -4.90 22.41
C MET A 1 -14.84 -5.84 21.33
N ASN A 2 -15.43 -5.83 20.13
CA ASN A 2 -14.93 -6.63 19.01
C ASN A 2 -13.61 -6.03 18.49
N ASP A 3 -12.70 -6.88 18.02
CA ASP A 3 -11.43 -6.45 17.45
C ASP A 3 -11.66 -5.73 16.14
N THR A 4 -10.91 -4.66 15.87
CA THR A 4 -10.91 -3.99 14.57
C THR A 4 -9.89 -4.67 13.65
N LEU A 5 -10.31 -5.03 12.45
CA LEU A 5 -9.44 -5.63 11.44
C LEU A 5 -9.23 -4.65 10.28
N ILE A 6 -8.00 -4.49 9.84
CA ILE A 6 -7.67 -3.72 8.65
C ILE A 6 -6.88 -4.59 7.68
N ASP A 7 -7.46 -4.83 6.51
CA ASP A 7 -6.77 -5.46 5.38
C ASP A 7 -6.22 -4.39 4.46
N PHE A 8 -4.91 -4.34 4.29
CA PHE A 8 -4.30 -3.61 3.20
C PHE A 8 -4.20 -4.51 1.98
N LEU A 9 -4.73 -4.06 0.85
CA LEU A 9 -4.60 -4.68 -0.44
C LEU A 9 -3.72 -3.80 -1.34
N ARG A 10 -2.53 -4.28 -1.69
CA ARG A 10 -1.73 -3.59 -2.69
C ARG A 10 -2.40 -3.70 -4.06
N HIS A 11 -2.41 -2.61 -4.84
CA HIS A 11 -2.91 -2.64 -6.22
C HIS A 11 -2.24 -3.74 -7.06
N GLY A 12 -2.96 -4.25 -8.06
CA GLY A 12 -2.46 -5.17 -9.08
C GLY A 12 -1.41 -4.53 -9.99
N GLU A 13 -0.92 -5.25 -10.99
CA GLU A 13 0.07 -4.73 -11.92
C GLU A 13 -0.48 -3.56 -12.74
N PRO A 14 0.16 -2.37 -12.72
CA PRO A 14 -0.26 -1.26 -13.57
C PRO A 14 0.23 -1.42 -15.02
N VAL A 15 -0.36 -0.67 -15.93
CA VAL A 15 0.14 -0.54 -17.32
C VAL A 15 1.61 -0.13 -17.29
N GLY A 16 2.42 -0.67 -18.21
CA GLY A 16 3.86 -0.40 -18.29
C GLY A 16 4.72 -1.24 -17.34
N GLY A 17 4.15 -2.18 -16.59
CA GLY A 17 4.88 -3.16 -15.78
C GLY A 17 5.60 -2.57 -14.56
N ARG A 18 6.76 -3.11 -14.20
CA ARG A 18 7.51 -2.72 -13.00
C ARG A 18 8.25 -1.40 -13.18
N ARG A 19 7.78 -0.33 -12.52
CA ARG A 19 8.37 1.03 -12.51
C ARG A 19 8.28 1.64 -11.12
N PHE A 20 9.15 2.61 -10.84
CA PHE A 20 9.00 3.53 -9.71
C PHE A 20 7.99 4.61 -10.10
N ARG A 21 6.74 4.47 -9.64
CA ARG A 21 5.67 5.40 -10.03
C ARG A 21 5.52 6.58 -9.08
N GLY A 22 5.81 6.32 -7.81
CA GLY A 22 5.61 7.33 -6.79
C GLY A 22 4.15 7.80 -6.73
N ASN A 23 3.99 9.08 -6.41
CA ASN A 23 2.72 9.78 -6.35
C ASN A 23 2.49 10.72 -7.54
N GLY A 24 3.47 10.87 -8.45
CA GLY A 24 3.37 11.70 -9.65
C GLY A 24 2.89 10.93 -10.89
N ALA A 25 3.29 9.65 -11.06
CA ALA A 25 2.83 8.83 -12.16
C ALA A 25 1.56 8.06 -11.77
N ASP A 26 0.45 8.31 -12.48
CA ASP A 26 -0.86 7.73 -12.17
C ASP A 26 -1.35 6.76 -13.25
N ASP A 27 -0.51 5.78 -13.61
CA ASP A 27 -0.86 4.73 -14.56
C ASP A 27 -2.02 3.87 -14.01
N PRO A 28 -3.02 3.51 -14.86
CA PRO A 28 -4.11 2.63 -14.48
C PRO A 28 -3.64 1.17 -14.32
N LEU A 29 -4.51 0.32 -13.78
CA LEU A 29 -4.30 -1.12 -13.78
C LEU A 29 -4.25 -1.68 -15.20
N SER A 30 -3.32 -2.62 -15.44
CA SER A 30 -3.35 -3.45 -16.64
C SER A 30 -4.46 -4.50 -16.55
N GLU A 31 -4.83 -5.13 -17.67
CA GLU A 31 -5.75 -6.28 -17.66
C GLU A 31 -5.30 -7.37 -16.70
N LYS A 32 -3.99 -7.63 -16.65
CA LYS A 32 -3.40 -8.57 -15.69
C LYS A 32 -3.59 -8.09 -14.26
N GLY A 33 -3.39 -6.79 -14.00
CA GLY A 33 -3.60 -6.19 -12.69
C GLY A 33 -5.05 -6.33 -12.21
N TRP A 34 -6.01 -6.09 -13.08
CA TRP A 34 -7.44 -6.29 -12.79
C TRP A 34 -7.73 -7.76 -12.42
N ARG A 35 -7.23 -8.73 -13.19
CA ARG A 35 -7.39 -10.17 -12.85
C ARG A 35 -6.78 -10.51 -11.51
N GLN A 36 -5.55 -10.03 -11.23
CA GLN A 36 -4.87 -10.24 -9.95
C GLN A 36 -5.72 -9.74 -8.77
N MET A 37 -6.31 -8.55 -8.88
CA MET A 37 -7.13 -7.96 -7.82
C MET A 37 -8.41 -8.78 -7.57
N TRP A 38 -9.14 -9.17 -8.62
CA TRP A 38 -10.34 -9.98 -8.47
C TRP A 38 -10.05 -11.39 -7.95
N GLU A 39 -8.95 -12.02 -8.39
CA GLU A 39 -8.51 -13.32 -7.88
C GLU A 39 -8.10 -13.26 -6.40
N ALA A 40 -7.47 -12.17 -5.97
CA ALA A 40 -7.06 -11.98 -4.58
C ALA A 40 -8.26 -11.80 -3.64
N VAL A 41 -9.24 -11.00 -4.06
CA VAL A 41 -10.47 -10.74 -3.29
C VAL A 41 -11.37 -11.99 -3.24
N GLY A 42 -11.47 -12.73 -4.35
CA GLY A 42 -12.30 -13.94 -4.45
C GLY A 42 -13.79 -13.65 -4.26
N GLU A 43 -14.51 -14.63 -3.70
CA GLU A 43 -15.96 -14.50 -3.46
C GLU A 43 -16.30 -14.05 -2.05
N ARG A 44 -15.39 -14.26 -1.09
CA ARG A 44 -15.60 -13.92 0.32
C ARG A 44 -15.23 -12.47 0.60
N LEU A 45 -16.23 -11.66 0.88
CA LEU A 45 -16.13 -10.21 1.08
C LEU A 45 -16.42 -9.86 2.54
N PRO A 46 -15.43 -9.95 3.45
CA PRO A 46 -15.67 -9.84 4.89
C PRO A 46 -15.74 -8.39 5.38
N TRP A 47 -15.52 -7.42 4.52
CA TRP A 47 -15.39 -6.02 4.90
C TRP A 47 -16.74 -5.31 5.03
N GLN A 48 -16.80 -4.35 5.94
CA GLN A 48 -17.91 -3.42 6.11
C GLN A 48 -17.68 -2.09 5.42
N ARG A 49 -16.41 -1.75 5.13
CA ARG A 49 -16.01 -0.48 4.49
C ARG A 49 -14.81 -0.67 3.59
N ILE A 50 -14.69 0.24 2.62
CA ILE A 50 -13.54 0.34 1.73
C ILE A 50 -12.96 1.75 1.83
N ILE A 51 -11.66 1.84 2.05
CA ILE A 51 -10.89 3.08 1.94
C ILE A 51 -9.87 2.88 0.82
N SER A 52 -9.62 3.90 0.03
CA SER A 52 -8.65 3.78 -1.08
C SER A 52 -7.74 4.98 -1.19
N SER A 53 -6.51 4.73 -1.64
CA SER A 53 -5.72 5.76 -2.28
C SER A 53 -6.48 6.31 -3.50
N PRO A 54 -6.47 7.63 -3.75
CA PRO A 54 -7.15 8.23 -4.90
C PRO A 54 -6.44 7.96 -6.24
N MET A 55 -5.26 7.32 -6.23
CA MET A 55 -4.54 7.01 -7.47
C MET A 55 -5.27 5.93 -8.27
N GLN A 56 -5.37 6.13 -9.60
CA GLN A 56 -6.22 5.32 -10.51
C GLN A 56 -6.01 3.80 -10.34
N ARG A 57 -4.77 3.34 -10.15
CA ARG A 57 -4.46 1.92 -9.94
C ARG A 57 -5.03 1.31 -8.67
N CYS A 58 -5.51 2.17 -7.74
CA CYS A 58 -6.20 1.77 -6.51
C CYS A 58 -7.70 2.12 -6.60
N SER A 59 -8.01 3.39 -6.91
CA SER A 59 -9.38 3.91 -6.85
C SER A 59 -10.32 3.20 -7.81
N ALA A 60 -9.90 2.94 -9.05
CA ALA A 60 -10.74 2.28 -10.04
C ALA A 60 -11.19 0.86 -9.60
N PHE A 61 -10.28 0.09 -8.97
CA PHE A 61 -10.65 -1.21 -8.42
C PHE A 61 -11.52 -1.07 -7.16
N ALA A 62 -11.19 -0.13 -6.29
CA ALA A 62 -11.96 0.10 -5.06
C ALA A 62 -13.40 0.51 -5.37
N GLU A 63 -13.63 1.36 -6.39
CA GLU A 63 -14.95 1.75 -6.91
C GLU A 63 -15.72 0.53 -7.43
N ALA A 64 -15.12 -0.26 -8.32
CA ALA A 64 -15.75 -1.46 -8.86
C ALA A 64 -16.09 -2.50 -7.76
N LEU A 65 -15.26 -2.63 -6.73
CA LEU A 65 -15.52 -3.51 -5.61
C LEU A 65 -16.63 -2.96 -4.70
N ALA A 66 -16.61 -1.66 -4.42
CA ALA A 66 -17.64 -0.99 -3.61
C ALA A 66 -19.01 -1.13 -4.25
N ASP A 67 -19.11 -0.87 -5.55
CA ASP A 67 -20.35 -1.03 -6.33
C ASP A 67 -20.85 -2.47 -6.30
N LYS A 68 -19.96 -3.45 -6.50
CA LYS A 68 -20.31 -4.88 -6.45
C LYS A 68 -20.86 -5.32 -5.09
N CYS A 69 -20.34 -4.75 -4.00
CA CYS A 69 -20.65 -5.15 -2.63
C CYS A 69 -21.73 -4.27 -1.96
N GLY A 70 -22.08 -3.13 -2.57
CA GLY A 70 -22.92 -2.12 -1.92
C GLY A 70 -22.28 -1.49 -0.69
N LEU A 71 -20.95 -1.36 -0.66
CA LEU A 71 -20.19 -0.81 0.46
C LEU A 71 -19.85 0.67 0.25
N GLU A 72 -19.78 1.40 1.37
CA GLU A 72 -19.26 2.76 1.37
C GLU A 72 -17.78 2.77 1.01
N LEU A 73 -17.40 3.63 0.05
CA LEU A 73 -16.03 3.89 -0.35
C LEU A 73 -15.62 5.30 0.06
N ARG A 74 -14.48 5.41 0.74
CA ARG A 74 -13.85 6.69 1.06
C ARG A 74 -12.46 6.77 0.42
N MET A 75 -12.16 7.87 -0.26
CA MET A 75 -10.81 8.20 -0.71
C MET A 75 -10.04 8.92 0.41
N ASP A 76 -8.76 8.57 0.59
CA ASP A 76 -7.88 9.26 1.55
C ASP A 76 -6.52 9.53 0.89
N ASP A 77 -6.21 10.81 0.70
CA ASP A 77 -4.95 11.26 0.06
C ASP A 77 -3.70 10.81 0.83
N ARG A 78 -3.82 10.58 2.13
CA ARG A 78 -2.71 10.10 2.97
C ARG A 78 -2.26 8.68 2.61
N PHE A 79 -3.08 7.92 1.84
CA PHE A 79 -2.71 6.61 1.29
C PHE A 79 -2.14 6.66 -0.13
N ARG A 80 -1.82 7.84 -0.69
CA ARG A 80 -1.01 7.94 -1.92
C ARG A 80 0.35 7.27 -1.71
N GLU A 81 0.93 6.75 -2.80
CA GLU A 81 2.27 6.15 -2.76
C GLU A 81 3.33 7.20 -2.36
N VAL A 82 4.46 6.76 -1.85
CA VAL A 82 5.61 7.62 -1.55
C VAL A 82 6.17 8.23 -2.84
N GLY A 83 6.44 9.54 -2.83
CA GLY A 83 7.06 10.21 -3.96
C GLY A 83 8.49 9.73 -4.21
N PHE A 84 8.83 9.42 -5.48
CA PHE A 84 10.16 8.99 -5.90
C PHE A 84 10.93 10.04 -6.71
N GLY A 85 10.37 11.24 -6.89
CA GLY A 85 11.03 12.36 -7.55
C GLY A 85 11.54 11.98 -8.94
N CYS A 86 12.84 12.21 -9.22
CA CYS A 86 13.44 11.98 -10.53
C CYS A 86 13.45 10.51 -11.02
N TRP A 87 13.08 9.56 -10.17
CA TRP A 87 12.93 8.15 -10.56
C TRP A 87 11.52 7.81 -11.03
N GLU A 88 10.55 8.71 -10.89
CA GLU A 88 9.17 8.42 -11.27
C GLU A 88 9.03 8.15 -12.77
N GLY A 89 8.29 7.10 -13.09
CA GLY A 89 8.13 6.60 -14.45
C GLY A 89 9.26 5.70 -14.94
N LEU A 90 10.40 5.61 -14.23
CA LEU A 90 11.52 4.77 -14.64
C LEU A 90 11.41 3.33 -14.12
N SER A 91 11.87 2.39 -14.93
CA SER A 91 12.08 1.01 -14.49
C SER A 91 13.39 0.88 -13.68
N PRO A 92 13.53 -0.18 -12.87
CA PRO A 92 14.80 -0.48 -12.21
C PRO A 92 15.99 -0.53 -13.17
N ASP A 93 15.83 -1.13 -14.36
CA ASP A 93 16.89 -1.29 -15.34
C ASP A 93 17.33 0.07 -15.92
N GLU A 94 16.37 0.98 -16.20
CA GLU A 94 16.66 2.34 -16.63
C GLU A 94 17.41 3.15 -15.57
N ILE A 95 17.07 2.98 -14.29
CA ILE A 95 17.78 3.63 -13.18
C ILE A 95 19.19 3.06 -13.02
N ILE A 96 19.33 1.73 -13.06
CA ILE A 96 20.63 1.05 -12.97
C ILE A 96 21.55 1.48 -14.14
N ALA A 97 21.00 1.58 -15.37
CA ALA A 97 21.75 2.03 -16.53
C ALA A 97 22.27 3.47 -16.39
N ARG A 98 21.48 4.35 -15.71
CA ARG A 98 21.88 5.76 -15.46
C ARG A 98 22.86 5.89 -14.31
N SER A 99 22.58 5.24 -13.18
CA SER A 99 23.39 5.34 -11.96
C SER A 99 23.26 4.09 -11.07
N PRO A 100 24.05 3.02 -11.34
CA PRO A 100 24.01 1.80 -10.53
C PRO A 100 24.41 2.04 -9.08
N ARG A 101 25.25 3.07 -8.83
CA ARG A 101 25.67 3.44 -7.46
C ARG A 101 24.53 4.02 -6.64
N GLU A 102 23.74 4.93 -7.22
CA GLU A 102 22.58 5.52 -6.55
C GLU A 102 21.51 4.47 -6.27
N TYR A 103 21.23 3.58 -7.24
CA TYR A 103 20.29 2.48 -7.05
C TYR A 103 20.71 1.57 -5.89
N ALA A 104 21.98 1.18 -5.83
CA ALA A 104 22.52 0.35 -4.75
C ALA A 104 22.53 1.09 -3.40
N ALA A 105 22.86 2.39 -3.40
CA ALA A 105 22.85 3.21 -2.19
C ALA A 105 21.42 3.34 -1.63
N PHE A 106 20.41 3.56 -2.48
CA PHE A 106 19.00 3.61 -2.07
C PHE A 106 18.58 2.32 -1.32
N TYR A 107 18.87 1.14 -1.83
CA TYR A 107 18.48 -0.10 -1.14
C TYR A 107 19.31 -0.40 0.11
N ARG A 108 20.48 0.22 0.25
CA ARG A 108 21.29 0.12 1.48
C ARG A 108 20.75 0.98 2.61
N ASP A 109 20.35 2.21 2.27
CA ASP A 109 19.76 3.16 3.19
C ASP A 109 18.78 4.08 2.44
N PRO A 110 17.48 3.70 2.39
CA PRO A 110 16.46 4.43 1.65
C PRO A 110 16.06 5.76 2.29
N CYS A 111 16.46 6.04 3.53
CA CYS A 111 16.24 7.33 4.17
C CYS A 111 17.24 8.37 3.67
N ARG A 112 18.53 8.01 3.69
CA ARG A 112 19.62 8.94 3.34
C ARG A 112 19.88 9.07 1.84
N ASN A 113 19.53 8.03 1.06
CA ASN A 113 19.83 7.97 -0.37
C ASN A 113 18.55 8.00 -1.24
N ARG A 114 17.63 8.88 -0.89
CA ARG A 114 16.43 9.07 -1.71
C ARG A 114 16.77 9.80 -3.01
N PRO A 115 16.05 9.48 -4.13
CA PRO A 115 16.17 10.22 -5.37
C PRO A 115 15.87 11.72 -5.18
N GLN A 116 16.48 12.56 -5.99
CA GLN A 116 16.23 13.99 -5.95
C GLN A 116 14.74 14.31 -6.16
N GLY A 117 14.20 15.20 -5.32
CA GLY A 117 12.79 15.61 -5.36
C GLY A 117 11.80 14.56 -4.83
N SER A 118 12.29 13.48 -4.22
CA SER A 118 11.41 12.50 -3.58
C SER A 118 10.88 12.98 -2.24
N GLU A 119 9.75 12.43 -1.82
CA GLU A 119 9.18 12.62 -0.48
C GLU A 119 10.09 11.98 0.58
N ALA A 120 10.34 12.64 1.71
CA ALA A 120 11.06 12.04 2.83
C ALA A 120 10.28 10.86 3.43
N LEU A 121 10.98 9.78 3.83
CA LEU A 121 10.30 8.61 4.39
C LEU A 121 9.64 8.90 5.74
N GLU A 122 10.18 9.81 6.50
CA GLU A 122 9.64 10.26 7.77
C GLU A 122 8.29 10.95 7.59
N ASP A 123 8.19 11.91 6.65
CA ASP A 123 6.94 12.63 6.34
C ASP A 123 5.89 11.67 5.77
N PHE A 124 6.31 10.80 4.85
CA PHE A 124 5.48 9.74 4.31
C PHE A 124 4.96 8.81 5.42
N GLY A 125 5.84 8.35 6.29
CA GLY A 125 5.49 7.50 7.43
C GLY A 125 4.50 8.17 8.37
N GLN A 126 4.69 9.45 8.64
CA GLN A 126 3.81 10.22 9.51
C GLN A 126 2.37 10.30 8.94
N ARG A 127 2.22 10.66 7.63
CA ARG A 127 0.87 10.74 7.04
C ARG A 127 0.15 9.40 6.97
N VAL A 128 0.87 8.30 6.67
CA VAL A 128 0.29 6.95 6.65
C VAL A 128 -0.10 6.50 8.07
N THR A 129 0.76 6.77 9.06
CA THR A 129 0.48 6.45 10.47
C THR A 129 -0.77 7.18 10.97
N GLN A 130 -0.90 8.48 10.68
CA GLN A 130 -2.10 9.25 11.03
C GLN A 130 -3.36 8.68 10.38
N ALA A 131 -3.30 8.34 9.08
CA ALA A 131 -4.42 7.73 8.39
C ALA A 131 -4.82 6.38 9.01
N LEU A 132 -3.84 5.54 9.36
CA LEU A 132 -4.08 4.24 9.99
C LEU A 132 -4.68 4.37 11.39
N GLN A 133 -4.18 5.31 12.19
CA GLN A 133 -4.74 5.62 13.52
C GLN A 133 -6.19 6.09 13.43
N ASP A 134 -6.49 6.95 12.44
CA ASP A 134 -7.86 7.40 12.19
C ASP A 134 -8.78 6.24 11.80
N VAL A 135 -8.32 5.29 10.98
CA VAL A 135 -9.11 4.10 10.63
C VAL A 135 -9.42 3.27 11.88
N PHE A 136 -8.44 3.01 12.75
CA PHE A 136 -8.66 2.27 13.99
C PHE A 136 -9.62 3.01 14.94
N SER A 137 -9.54 4.33 15.01
CA SER A 137 -10.36 5.12 15.95
C SER A 137 -11.78 5.36 15.48
N HIS A 138 -12.00 5.50 14.14
CA HIS A 138 -13.31 5.80 13.58
C HIS A 138 -14.17 4.55 13.33
N TYR A 139 -13.54 3.37 13.19
CA TYR A 139 -14.23 2.12 12.84
C TYR A 139 -13.98 1.00 13.86
N PRO A 140 -14.23 1.24 15.16
CA PRO A 140 -13.96 0.24 16.21
C PRO A 140 -14.84 -1.00 16.03
N GLY A 141 -14.23 -2.17 16.01
CA GLY A 141 -14.91 -3.46 15.84
C GLY A 141 -15.32 -3.80 14.41
N GLU A 142 -14.97 -2.97 13.43
CA GLU A 142 -15.24 -3.22 12.00
C GLU A 142 -14.05 -3.91 11.32
N HIS A 143 -14.34 -4.53 10.18
CA HIS A 143 -13.33 -5.06 9.26
C HIS A 143 -13.26 -4.13 8.03
N VAL A 144 -12.18 -3.39 7.90
CA VAL A 144 -11.97 -2.37 6.87
C VAL A 144 -10.99 -2.87 5.80
N LEU A 145 -11.30 -2.64 4.54
CA LEU A 145 -10.35 -2.81 3.44
C LEU A 145 -9.69 -1.47 3.10
N VAL A 146 -8.37 -1.46 2.99
CA VAL A 146 -7.59 -0.31 2.48
C VAL A 146 -6.90 -0.72 1.18
N VAL A 147 -7.32 -0.15 0.05
CA VAL A 147 -6.66 -0.39 -1.24
C VAL A 147 -5.56 0.66 -1.44
N ALA A 148 -4.32 0.20 -1.50
CA ALA A 148 -3.18 1.11 -1.47
C ALA A 148 -1.94 0.57 -2.23
N HIS A 149 -0.76 0.98 -1.82
CA HIS A 149 0.51 0.79 -2.51
C HIS A 149 1.54 0.06 -1.64
N ALA A 150 2.64 -0.39 -2.25
CA ALA A 150 3.69 -1.10 -1.54
C ALA A 150 4.37 -0.24 -0.46
N GLY A 151 4.63 1.04 -0.73
CA GLY A 151 5.19 1.96 0.26
C GLY A 151 4.25 2.15 1.45
N VAL A 152 2.95 2.34 1.19
CA VAL A 152 1.93 2.50 2.23
C VAL A 152 1.87 1.28 3.15
N VAL A 153 1.87 0.07 2.59
CA VAL A 153 1.92 -1.17 3.40
C VAL A 153 3.21 -1.24 4.22
N ARG A 154 4.36 -0.84 3.65
CA ARG A 154 5.64 -0.77 4.39
C ARG A 154 5.60 0.19 5.56
N ALA A 155 5.04 1.39 5.36
CA ALA A 155 4.90 2.38 6.42
C ALA A 155 3.96 1.89 7.53
N ALA A 156 2.83 1.27 7.16
CA ALA A 156 1.90 0.65 8.11
C ALA A 156 2.57 -0.47 8.93
N LEU A 157 3.34 -1.35 8.27
CA LEU A 157 4.17 -2.36 8.94
C LEU A 157 5.20 -1.71 9.88
N GLY A 158 5.86 -0.65 9.42
CA GLY A 158 6.81 0.12 10.22
C GLY A 158 6.19 0.65 11.51
N TYR A 159 5.01 1.25 11.41
CA TYR A 159 4.27 1.73 12.57
C TYR A 159 3.88 0.60 13.53
N ILE A 160 3.24 -0.46 13.04
CA ILE A 160 2.75 -1.57 13.88
C ILE A 160 3.89 -2.34 14.56
N LEU A 161 5.02 -2.53 13.87
CA LEU A 161 6.17 -3.29 14.37
C LEU A 161 7.24 -2.41 15.03
N ASN A 162 7.01 -1.10 15.11
CA ASN A 162 7.98 -0.11 15.59
C ASN A 162 9.35 -0.24 14.87
N ALA A 163 9.32 -0.41 13.55
CA ALA A 163 10.49 -0.61 12.72
C ALA A 163 10.99 0.70 12.11
N ASP A 164 12.32 0.89 12.17
CA ASP A 164 12.98 2.03 11.55
C ASP A 164 12.65 2.13 10.05
N PRO A 165 12.35 3.33 9.50
CA PRO A 165 12.08 3.54 8.08
C PRO A 165 13.17 2.97 7.14
N ALA A 166 14.43 2.95 7.56
CA ALA A 166 15.52 2.32 6.79
C ALA A 166 15.33 0.81 6.58
N ALA A 167 14.54 0.14 7.43
CA ALA A 167 14.24 -1.28 7.29
C ALA A 167 13.04 -1.60 6.38
N TRP A 168 12.21 -0.61 6.02
CA TRP A 168 10.94 -0.84 5.32
C TRP A 168 11.11 -1.57 3.98
N TYR A 169 12.16 -1.26 3.22
CA TYR A 169 12.44 -1.88 1.92
C TYR A 169 12.97 -3.32 2.01
N ARG A 170 13.16 -3.85 3.22
CA ARG A 170 13.48 -5.27 3.46
C ARG A 170 12.25 -6.17 3.40
N THR A 171 11.04 -5.60 3.34
CA THR A 171 9.79 -6.36 3.20
C THR A 171 9.41 -6.53 1.74
N ARG A 172 8.98 -7.74 1.37
CA ARG A 172 8.41 -8.04 0.07
C ARG A 172 6.90 -7.80 0.11
N ILE A 173 6.37 -7.09 -0.87
CA ILE A 173 4.94 -6.86 -1.02
C ILE A 173 4.59 -7.09 -2.49
N ASP A 174 3.92 -8.19 -2.78
CA ASP A 174 3.53 -8.56 -4.15
C ASP A 174 2.30 -7.77 -4.62
N ASN A 175 2.09 -7.65 -5.94
CA ASN A 175 0.87 -7.07 -6.48
C ASN A 175 -0.34 -7.89 -6.04
N ALA A 176 -1.43 -7.22 -5.71
CA ALA A 176 -2.67 -7.80 -5.20
C ALA A 176 -2.50 -8.65 -3.92
N ALA A 177 -1.43 -8.43 -3.15
CA ALA A 177 -1.24 -9.12 -1.88
C ALA A 177 -1.89 -8.36 -0.72
N PHE A 178 -2.41 -9.13 0.23
CA PHE A 178 -2.99 -8.65 1.47
C PHE A 178 -1.98 -8.62 2.61
N THR A 179 -2.16 -7.64 3.49
CA THR A 179 -1.51 -7.57 4.81
C THR A 179 -2.59 -7.19 5.81
N ARG A 180 -2.77 -7.98 6.87
CA ARG A 180 -3.80 -7.74 7.89
C ARG A 180 -3.21 -7.27 9.18
N PHE A 181 -3.79 -6.19 9.70
CA PHE A 181 -3.58 -5.72 11.05
C PHE A 181 -4.84 -5.91 11.89
N ARG A 182 -4.65 -6.18 13.18
CA ARG A 182 -5.70 -6.25 14.18
C ARG A 182 -5.42 -5.24 15.27
N SER A 183 -6.46 -4.55 15.72
CA SER A 183 -6.43 -3.75 16.95
C SER A 183 -7.38 -4.38 17.96
N ASP A 184 -6.85 -4.75 19.12
CA ASP A 184 -7.59 -5.29 20.26
C ASP A 184 -7.24 -4.52 21.54
N ARG A 185 -7.77 -4.96 22.69
CA ARG A 185 -7.50 -4.35 24.01
C ARG A 185 -6.01 -4.34 24.42
N TYR A 186 -5.15 -5.07 23.72
CA TYR A 186 -3.71 -5.15 24.00
C TYR A 186 -2.86 -4.38 22.99
N GLY A 187 -3.51 -3.68 22.05
CA GLY A 187 -2.85 -2.86 21.02
C GLY A 187 -2.91 -3.44 19.61
N ASN A 188 -2.12 -2.86 18.72
CA ASN A 188 -2.10 -3.19 17.31
C ASN A 188 -1.13 -4.34 17.01
N LYS A 189 -1.53 -5.27 16.15
CA LYS A 189 -0.77 -6.48 15.80
C LYS A 189 -0.79 -6.73 14.30
N LEU A 190 0.28 -7.33 13.79
CA LEU A 190 0.32 -7.94 12.47
C LEU A 190 -0.23 -9.37 12.57
N GLU A 191 -1.28 -9.71 11.81
CA GLU A 191 -1.81 -11.08 11.74
C GLU A 191 -1.17 -11.91 10.64
N PHE A 192 -1.08 -11.33 9.45
CA PHE A 192 -0.35 -11.93 8.32
C PHE A 192 0.14 -10.86 7.36
N HIS A 193 1.13 -11.22 6.55
CA HIS A 193 1.74 -10.35 5.56
C HIS A 193 1.92 -11.06 4.22
N ASN A 194 1.74 -10.30 3.13
CA ASN A 194 1.99 -10.71 1.75
C ASN A 194 1.24 -11.99 1.31
N ARG A 195 -0.03 -12.11 1.69
CA ARG A 195 -0.91 -13.22 1.33
C ARG A 195 -1.67 -12.88 0.05
N LEU A 196 -1.63 -13.76 -0.94
CA LEU A 196 -2.27 -13.54 -2.25
C LEU A 196 -3.78 -13.83 -2.28
N ARG A 197 -4.34 -14.50 -1.27
CA ARG A 197 -5.77 -14.81 -1.12
C ARG A 197 -6.14 -14.85 0.36
N LEU A 198 -7.39 -14.46 0.69
CA LEU A 198 -7.86 -14.46 2.08
C LEU A 198 -8.38 -15.82 2.56
N ASP A 199 -8.80 -16.69 1.65
CA ASP A 199 -9.49 -17.96 1.90
C ASP A 199 -8.56 -19.17 2.07
N ARG A 200 -7.26 -18.92 2.32
CA ARG A 200 -6.27 -19.97 2.61
C ARG A 200 -5.49 -19.70 3.89
#